data_c12c7abb84666e6503cd9822783627ff
#
_entry.id   c12c7abb84666e6503cd9822783627ff
#
_cell.length_a   1.000
_cell.length_b   1.000
_cell.length_c   1.000
_cell.angle_alpha   90.00
_cell.angle_beta   90.00
_cell.angle_gamma   90.00
#
_symmetry.space_group_name_H-M   'P 1'
#
loop_
_entity.id
_entity.type
_entity.pdbx_description
1 polymer ?
#
loop_
_entity_poly.entity_id
_entity_poly.type
_entity_poly.pdbx_seq_one_letter_code
_entity_poly.pdbx_strand_id
1 'polypeptide(L)'
;SIDNVWGVASKSENDFFKPRRTFNKKELIDEIISKLNLDISNKDFEKIFSKSNFWDNNSEIIEVFKDEPVFDGQFSNACYVDRMQEAFVHFQQNKKTDFLNEWNHIIFHLPYAFHGRRMIFNNWLNWIKKDITYKDLLAEIGQEDDELFTKKAYKSDIYKNFITSKIAPGEKASSSIGNMYSASVFMSLLSMLNYHFDNDTEIRNQ
;
A
#
# COMPACT_ATOMS: atom_id res chain seq x y z
N SER A 1 -25.68 -3.43 12.81
CA SER A 1 -25.31 -4.57 11.95
C SER A 1 -23.91 -4.34 11.41
N ILE A 2 -23.06 -5.33 11.51
CA ILE A 2 -21.76 -5.29 10.85
C ILE A 2 -22.02 -5.67 9.40
N ASP A 3 -21.95 -4.70 8.51
CA ASP A 3 -22.00 -4.95 7.08
C ASP A 3 -20.73 -5.66 6.65
N ASN A 4 -20.84 -6.95 6.33
CA ASN A 4 -19.74 -7.76 5.85
C ASN A 4 -19.46 -7.48 4.37
N VAL A 5 -18.92 -6.30 4.07
CA VAL A 5 -18.42 -5.99 2.74
C VAL A 5 -16.90 -5.99 2.78
N TRP A 6 -16.29 -6.73 1.88
CA TRP A 6 -14.84 -6.92 1.82
C TRP A 6 -14.25 -6.27 0.59
N GLY A 7 -13.24 -5.44 0.79
CA GLY A 7 -12.31 -5.07 -0.25
C GLY A 7 -11.10 -6.00 -0.18
N VAL A 8 -10.80 -6.69 -1.25
CA VAL A 8 -9.68 -7.64 -1.32
C VAL A 8 -8.68 -7.13 -2.35
N ALA A 9 -7.42 -7.05 -1.94
CA ALA A 9 -6.31 -6.85 -2.86
C ALA A 9 -5.95 -8.16 -3.55
N SER A 10 -5.55 -8.11 -4.80
CA SER A 10 -4.96 -9.27 -5.46
C SER A 10 -3.68 -9.66 -4.72
N LYS A 11 -3.46 -10.97 -4.61
CA LYS A 11 -2.37 -11.52 -3.83
C LYS A 11 -1.45 -12.31 -4.74
N SER A 12 -0.20 -11.87 -4.85
CA SER A 12 0.88 -12.69 -5.37
C SER A 12 1.74 -13.18 -4.19
N GLU A 13 2.19 -14.41 -4.23
CA GLU A 13 3.09 -14.96 -3.21
C GLU A 13 4.39 -14.16 -3.10
N ASN A 14 4.78 -13.49 -4.17
CA ASN A 14 6.01 -12.70 -4.28
C ASN A 14 5.84 -11.21 -4.04
N ASP A 15 4.63 -10.72 -3.74
CA ASP A 15 4.36 -9.28 -3.61
C ASP A 15 5.23 -8.57 -2.56
N PHE A 16 5.65 -9.28 -1.53
CA PHE A 16 6.46 -8.75 -0.43
C PHE A 16 7.94 -9.13 -0.52
N PHE A 17 8.31 -9.92 -1.54
CA PHE A 17 9.68 -10.35 -1.75
C PHE A 17 10.26 -9.60 -2.95
N LYS A 18 11.25 -8.78 -2.67
CA LYS A 18 11.99 -8.11 -3.74
C LYS A 18 12.93 -9.09 -4.42
N PRO A 19 12.93 -9.19 -5.76
CA PRO A 19 13.93 -9.98 -6.46
C PRO A 19 15.33 -9.46 -6.09
N ARG A 20 16.24 -10.37 -5.80
CA ARG A 20 17.60 -10.02 -5.37
C ARG A 20 18.45 -9.52 -6.52
N ARG A 21 18.20 -10.05 -7.70
CA ARG A 21 18.82 -9.66 -8.97
C ARG A 21 17.82 -9.87 -10.09
N THR A 22 17.89 -8.98 -11.04
CA THR A 22 17.22 -9.11 -12.33
C THR A 22 18.30 -9.23 -13.40
N PHE A 23 18.10 -10.15 -14.34
CA PHE A 23 18.97 -10.35 -15.48
C PHE A 23 18.15 -10.25 -16.75
N ASN A 24 18.67 -9.56 -17.76
CA ASN A 24 18.15 -9.70 -19.11
C ASN A 24 18.49 -11.10 -19.63
N LYS A 25 17.51 -11.84 -20.12
CA LYS A 25 17.69 -13.22 -20.60
C LYS A 25 18.75 -13.33 -21.67
N LYS A 26 18.73 -12.43 -22.63
CA LYS A 26 19.69 -12.43 -23.74
C LYS A 26 21.11 -12.21 -23.24
N GLU A 27 21.31 -11.21 -22.39
CA GLU A 27 22.64 -10.93 -21.81
C GLU A 27 23.17 -12.10 -20.98
N LEU A 28 22.29 -12.73 -20.18
CA LEU A 28 22.66 -13.90 -19.39
C LEU A 28 23.05 -15.10 -20.28
N ILE A 29 22.29 -15.35 -21.35
CA ILE A 29 22.59 -16.43 -22.31
C ILE A 29 23.94 -16.15 -23.00
N ASP A 30 24.15 -14.93 -23.49
CA ASP A 30 25.42 -14.51 -24.15
C ASP A 30 26.60 -14.70 -23.19
N GLU A 31 26.46 -14.34 -21.93
CA GLU A 31 27.52 -14.50 -20.94
C GLU A 31 27.81 -15.99 -20.63
N ILE A 32 26.77 -16.81 -20.47
CA ILE A 32 26.92 -18.26 -20.24
C ILE A 32 27.64 -18.93 -21.43
N ILE A 33 27.18 -18.69 -22.63
CA ILE A 33 27.76 -19.26 -23.85
C ILE A 33 29.22 -18.85 -23.97
N SER A 34 29.52 -17.56 -23.78
CA SER A 34 30.90 -17.05 -23.88
C SER A 34 31.82 -17.62 -22.80
N LYS A 35 31.39 -17.62 -21.53
CA LYS A 35 32.25 -18.08 -20.41
C LYS A 35 32.47 -19.58 -20.39
N LEU A 36 31.52 -20.35 -20.88
CA LEU A 36 31.64 -21.81 -20.93
C LEU A 36 32.17 -22.30 -22.29
N ASN A 37 32.46 -21.39 -23.24
CA ASN A 37 32.88 -21.70 -24.60
C ASN A 37 31.98 -22.73 -25.29
N LEU A 38 30.67 -22.54 -25.17
CA LEU A 38 29.68 -23.44 -25.74
C LEU A 38 29.55 -23.18 -27.24
N ASP A 39 29.59 -24.24 -28.04
CA ASP A 39 29.30 -24.16 -29.48
C ASP A 39 27.78 -24.35 -29.71
N ILE A 40 27.02 -23.37 -29.29
CA ILE A 40 25.55 -23.36 -29.37
C ILE A 40 25.06 -21.94 -29.68
N SER A 41 24.05 -21.83 -30.55
CA SER A 41 23.43 -20.53 -30.79
C SER A 41 22.50 -20.11 -29.64
N ASN A 42 22.31 -18.80 -29.43
CA ASN A 42 21.37 -18.26 -28.44
C ASN A 42 19.95 -18.82 -28.64
N LYS A 43 19.51 -18.99 -29.88
CA LYS A 43 18.19 -19.54 -30.21
C LYS A 43 18.04 -21.00 -29.79
N ASP A 44 19.09 -21.80 -29.99
CA ASP A 44 19.05 -23.22 -29.58
C ASP A 44 19.12 -23.35 -28.07
N PHE A 45 19.91 -22.50 -27.41
CA PHE A 45 19.96 -22.41 -25.95
C PHE A 45 18.58 -22.07 -25.38
N GLU A 46 17.95 -21.04 -25.89
CA GLU A 46 16.62 -20.58 -25.49
C GLU A 46 15.55 -21.67 -25.72
N LYS A 47 15.62 -22.39 -26.85
CA LYS A 47 14.72 -23.48 -27.18
C LYS A 47 14.84 -24.66 -26.19
N ILE A 48 16.01 -24.92 -25.64
CA ILE A 48 16.21 -25.93 -24.61
C ILE A 48 15.55 -25.49 -23.30
N PHE A 49 15.79 -24.25 -22.89
CA PHE A 49 15.28 -23.74 -21.62
C PHE A 49 13.79 -23.40 -21.65
N SER A 50 13.23 -23.03 -22.80
CA SER A 50 11.79 -22.74 -22.94
C SER A 50 10.86 -23.90 -22.53
N LYS A 51 11.40 -25.10 -22.44
CA LYS A 51 10.67 -26.30 -22.00
C LYS A 51 10.78 -26.55 -20.50
N SER A 52 11.58 -25.78 -19.78
CA SER A 52 11.75 -25.94 -18.34
C SER A 52 10.67 -25.17 -17.57
N ASN A 53 10.28 -25.68 -16.42
CA ASN A 53 9.22 -25.06 -15.58
C ASN A 53 9.65 -23.73 -14.94
N PHE A 54 10.94 -23.42 -14.91
CA PHE A 54 11.46 -22.17 -14.34
C PHE A 54 11.68 -21.05 -15.38
N TRP A 55 11.45 -21.34 -16.66
CA TRP A 55 11.65 -20.38 -17.74
C TRP A 55 10.32 -19.78 -18.17
N ASP A 56 10.10 -18.52 -17.78
CA ASP A 56 8.92 -17.79 -18.24
C ASP A 56 9.13 -17.29 -19.68
N ASN A 57 8.40 -17.86 -20.62
CA ASN A 57 8.49 -17.50 -22.04
C ASN A 57 7.90 -16.09 -22.34
N ASN A 58 7.15 -15.50 -21.41
CA ASN A 58 6.49 -14.20 -21.61
C ASN A 58 7.31 -13.04 -21.04
N SER A 59 8.42 -13.31 -20.35
CA SER A 59 9.26 -12.29 -19.76
C SER A 59 10.64 -12.25 -20.42
N GLU A 60 11.16 -11.06 -20.69
CA GLU A 60 12.54 -10.82 -21.10
C GLU A 60 13.53 -10.80 -19.94
N ILE A 61 13.01 -10.85 -18.70
CA ILE A 61 13.78 -10.73 -17.47
C ILE A 61 13.69 -12.02 -16.67
N ILE A 62 14.80 -12.42 -16.07
CA ILE A 62 14.86 -13.45 -15.03
C ILE A 62 15.02 -12.77 -13.69
N GLU A 63 14.12 -13.07 -12.77
CA GLU A 63 14.18 -12.61 -11.39
C GLU A 63 14.69 -13.72 -10.48
N VAL A 64 15.72 -13.42 -9.71
CA VAL A 64 16.28 -14.35 -8.73
C VAL A 64 15.89 -13.92 -7.34
N PHE A 65 15.09 -14.72 -6.68
CA PHE A 65 14.68 -14.51 -5.29
C PHE A 65 15.59 -15.29 -4.35
N LYS A 66 15.68 -14.82 -3.13
CA LYS A 66 16.31 -15.53 -2.04
C LYS A 66 15.23 -16.14 -1.14
N ASP A 67 15.49 -17.28 -0.54
CA ASP A 67 14.58 -17.91 0.43
C ASP A 67 14.35 -17.09 1.69
N GLU A 68 15.23 -16.11 1.95
CA GLU A 68 15.08 -15.17 3.05
C GLU A 68 14.49 -13.85 2.54
N PRO A 69 13.52 -13.27 3.26
CA PRO A 69 13.00 -11.95 2.95
C PRO A 69 14.12 -10.90 2.95
N VAL A 70 14.17 -10.09 1.89
CA VAL A 70 15.07 -8.95 1.85
C VAL A 70 14.28 -7.72 2.29
N PHE A 71 14.69 -7.12 3.41
CA PHE A 71 14.08 -5.88 3.85
C PHE A 71 14.45 -4.74 2.89
N ASP A 72 13.43 -4.15 2.29
CA ASP A 72 13.51 -2.91 1.53
C ASP A 72 12.32 -2.04 1.93
N GLY A 73 12.59 -0.99 2.69
CA GLY A 73 11.54 -0.15 3.26
C GLY A 73 10.76 0.63 2.19
N GLN A 74 11.38 1.00 1.07
CA GLN A 74 10.69 1.70 -0.02
C GLN A 74 9.79 0.74 -0.78
N PHE A 75 10.28 -0.44 -1.11
CA PHE A 75 9.50 -1.48 -1.76
C PHE A 75 8.32 -1.92 -0.88
N SER A 76 8.54 -2.15 0.41
CA SER A 76 7.50 -2.50 1.37
C SER A 76 6.41 -1.42 1.45
N ASN A 77 6.79 -0.14 1.50
CA ASN A 77 5.82 0.96 1.52
C ASN A 77 5.01 1.03 0.21
N ALA A 78 5.63 0.81 -0.93
CA ALA A 78 4.93 0.76 -2.22
C ALA A 78 3.92 -0.38 -2.24
N CYS A 79 4.30 -1.59 -1.82
CA CYS A 79 3.39 -2.74 -1.70
C CYS A 79 2.18 -2.43 -0.81
N TYR A 80 2.38 -1.76 0.33
CA TYR A 80 1.27 -1.36 1.20
C TYR A 80 0.30 -0.42 0.49
N VAL A 81 0.82 0.62 -0.18
CA VAL A 81 -0.01 1.59 -0.90
C VAL A 81 -0.81 0.91 -2.01
N ASP A 82 -0.16 0.08 -2.81
CA ASP A 82 -0.78 -0.61 -3.94
C ASP A 82 -1.87 -1.59 -3.47
N ARG A 83 -1.57 -2.41 -2.46
CA ARG A 83 -2.55 -3.37 -1.91
C ARG A 83 -3.74 -2.67 -1.27
N MET A 84 -3.50 -1.57 -0.55
CA MET A 84 -4.58 -0.76 0.02
C MET A 84 -5.44 -0.15 -1.09
N GLN A 85 -4.85 0.38 -2.14
CA GLN A 85 -5.56 0.94 -3.28
C GLN A 85 -6.45 -0.10 -3.97
N GLU A 86 -5.92 -1.29 -4.22
CA GLU A 86 -6.70 -2.40 -4.79
C GLU A 86 -7.87 -2.79 -3.89
N ALA A 87 -7.66 -2.87 -2.58
CA ALA A 87 -8.72 -3.18 -1.63
C ALA A 87 -9.84 -2.13 -1.66
N PHE A 88 -9.51 -0.84 -1.73
CA PHE A 88 -10.50 0.23 -1.88
C PHE A 88 -11.26 0.14 -3.20
N VAL A 89 -10.56 -0.08 -4.30
CA VAL A 89 -11.21 -0.23 -5.63
C VAL A 89 -12.16 -1.41 -5.62
N HIS A 90 -11.72 -2.56 -5.13
CA HIS A 90 -12.56 -3.76 -5.03
C HIS A 90 -13.78 -3.54 -4.11
N PHE A 91 -13.57 -2.87 -2.98
CA PHE A 91 -14.67 -2.53 -2.08
C PHE A 91 -15.72 -1.65 -2.79
N GLN A 92 -15.28 -0.61 -3.50
CA GLN A 92 -16.17 0.30 -4.24
C GLN A 92 -16.94 -0.37 -5.38
N GLN A 93 -16.40 -1.43 -5.97
CA GLN A 93 -17.10 -2.25 -6.97
C GLN A 93 -18.28 -3.00 -6.34
N ASN A 94 -18.13 -3.44 -5.09
CA ASN A 94 -19.14 -4.21 -4.37
C ASN A 94 -20.15 -3.33 -3.63
N LYS A 95 -19.68 -2.22 -3.06
CA LYS A 95 -20.50 -1.28 -2.32
C LYS A 95 -20.06 0.15 -2.62
N LYS A 96 -20.93 0.95 -3.18
CA LYS A 96 -20.72 2.38 -3.33
C LYS A 96 -20.77 3.02 -1.92
N THR A 97 -19.67 3.57 -1.48
CA THR A 97 -19.53 4.17 -0.14
C THR A 97 -18.83 5.51 -0.25
N ASP A 98 -19.34 6.49 0.46
CA ASP A 98 -18.65 7.76 0.67
C ASP A 98 -17.73 7.63 1.88
N PHE A 99 -16.47 7.31 1.64
CA PHE A 99 -15.47 7.11 2.70
C PHE A 99 -15.23 8.35 3.57
N LEU A 100 -15.50 9.55 3.03
CA LEU A 100 -15.34 10.79 3.80
C LEU A 100 -16.46 10.97 4.82
N ASN A 101 -17.70 10.69 4.42
CA ASN A 101 -18.88 11.05 5.19
C ASN A 101 -19.51 9.85 5.92
N GLU A 102 -19.38 8.63 5.36
CA GLU A 102 -20.01 7.44 5.96
C GLU A 102 -19.09 6.73 6.98
N TRP A 103 -17.77 6.82 6.81
CA TRP A 103 -16.84 6.17 7.74
C TRP A 103 -16.41 7.12 8.85
N ASN A 104 -16.70 6.75 10.09
CA ASN A 104 -16.30 7.52 11.26
C ASN A 104 -14.85 7.28 11.64
N HIS A 105 -14.35 6.04 11.49
CA HIS A 105 -12.98 5.65 11.79
C HIS A 105 -12.39 4.77 10.71
N ILE A 106 -11.08 4.90 10.53
CA ILE A 106 -10.29 4.07 9.63
C ILE A 106 -9.16 3.47 10.46
N ILE A 107 -9.19 2.14 10.60
CA ILE A 107 -8.24 1.37 11.39
C ILE A 107 -7.24 0.69 10.46
N PHE A 108 -5.97 0.87 10.74
CA PHE A 108 -4.87 0.29 9.97
C PHE A 108 -4.10 -0.76 10.75
N HIS A 109 -3.50 -1.69 10.03
CA HIS A 109 -2.30 -2.35 10.50
C HIS A 109 -1.16 -1.33 10.47
N LEU A 110 -0.57 -1.05 11.63
CA LEU A 110 0.44 -0.02 11.78
C LEU A 110 1.79 -0.65 12.16
N PRO A 111 2.69 -0.88 11.18
CA PRO A 111 4.05 -1.37 11.46
C PRO A 111 4.89 -0.31 12.19
N TYR A 112 4.53 0.96 12.07
CA TYR A 112 5.08 2.09 12.85
C TYR A 112 4.03 3.20 12.98
N ALA A 113 4.25 4.07 13.97
CA ALA A 113 3.40 5.24 14.19
C ALA A 113 3.28 6.10 12.92
N PHE A 114 2.12 6.64 12.65
CA PHE A 114 1.82 7.51 11.52
C PHE A 114 1.92 6.87 10.12
N HIS A 115 2.11 5.56 10.03
CA HIS A 115 2.12 4.86 8.74
C HIS A 115 0.78 5.04 8.01
N GLY A 116 -0.34 4.87 8.70
CA GLY A 116 -1.69 5.05 8.17
C GLY A 116 -1.92 6.42 7.54
N ARG A 117 -1.39 7.47 8.15
CA ARG A 117 -1.50 8.85 7.64
C ARG A 117 -0.87 9.03 6.26
N ARG A 118 0.26 8.38 6.02
CA ARG A 118 0.94 8.45 4.71
C ARG A 118 0.20 7.63 3.66
N MET A 119 -0.27 6.46 4.04
CA MET A 119 -0.93 5.55 3.13
C MET A 119 -2.26 6.07 2.63
N ILE A 120 -3.07 6.66 3.51
CA ILE A 120 -4.41 7.13 3.16
C ILE A 120 -4.41 8.43 2.35
N PHE A 121 -3.32 9.20 2.36
CA PHE A 121 -3.28 10.55 1.84
C PHE A 121 -3.75 10.67 0.38
N ASN A 122 -3.25 9.84 -0.51
CA ASN A 122 -3.62 9.87 -1.93
C ASN A 122 -5.10 9.50 -2.13
N ASN A 123 -5.61 8.56 -1.35
CA ASN A 123 -7.03 8.20 -1.38
C ASN A 123 -7.89 9.35 -0.86
N TRP A 124 -7.52 9.93 0.28
CA TRP A 124 -8.19 11.10 0.82
C TRP A 124 -8.24 12.25 -0.19
N LEU A 125 -7.12 12.56 -0.83
CA LEU A 125 -7.06 13.62 -1.85
C LEU A 125 -8.00 13.33 -3.03
N ASN A 126 -8.09 12.08 -3.47
CA ASN A 126 -9.02 11.67 -4.52
C ASN A 126 -10.48 11.73 -4.08
N TRP A 127 -10.77 11.45 -2.82
CA TRP A 127 -12.12 11.51 -2.28
C TRP A 127 -12.60 12.96 -2.18
N ILE A 128 -11.79 13.86 -1.61
CA ILE A 128 -12.18 15.26 -1.45
C ILE A 128 -12.34 16.00 -2.78
N LYS A 129 -11.66 15.60 -3.86
CA LYS A 129 -11.84 16.19 -5.19
C LYS A 129 -13.30 16.16 -5.67
N LYS A 130 -14.11 15.28 -5.12
CA LYS A 130 -15.54 15.13 -5.41
C LYS A 130 -16.43 15.78 -4.34
N ASP A 131 -15.86 16.39 -3.35
CA ASP A 131 -16.51 16.98 -2.17
C ASP A 131 -16.30 18.51 -2.12
N ILE A 132 -17.18 19.20 -1.41
CA ILE A 132 -17.07 20.65 -1.18
C ILE A 132 -15.74 21.01 -0.50
N THR A 133 -15.22 20.15 0.36
CA THR A 133 -13.97 20.30 1.11
C THR A 133 -12.77 20.58 0.18
N TYR A 134 -12.84 20.18 -1.08
CA TYR A 134 -11.77 20.47 -2.04
C TYR A 134 -11.61 21.97 -2.31
N LYS A 135 -12.69 22.71 -2.34
CA LYS A 135 -12.65 24.17 -2.51
C LYS A 135 -11.98 24.83 -1.31
N ASP A 136 -12.26 24.33 -0.11
CA ASP A 136 -11.65 24.84 1.11
C ASP A 136 -10.15 24.54 1.13
N LEU A 137 -9.75 23.35 0.66
CA LEU A 137 -8.33 23.01 0.50
C LEU A 137 -7.64 23.95 -0.47
N LEU A 138 -8.22 24.23 -1.63
CA LEU A 138 -7.65 25.17 -2.60
C LEU A 138 -7.56 26.59 -2.04
N ALA A 139 -8.52 27.00 -1.23
CA ALA A 139 -8.49 28.29 -0.55
C ALA A 139 -7.35 28.37 0.49
N GLU A 140 -7.05 27.26 1.16
CA GLU A 140 -5.97 27.18 2.17
C GLU A 140 -4.58 27.15 1.53
N ILE A 141 -4.38 26.34 0.48
CA ILE A 141 -3.03 26.00 0.00
C ILE A 141 -2.69 26.49 -1.42
N GLY A 142 -3.68 26.96 -2.18
CA GLY A 142 -3.49 27.42 -3.57
C GLY A 142 -3.92 26.39 -4.62
N GLN A 143 -3.53 26.65 -5.87
CA GLN A 143 -3.98 25.87 -7.03
C GLN A 143 -3.28 24.51 -7.14
N GLU A 144 -3.93 23.56 -7.83
CA GLU A 144 -3.45 22.18 -7.99
C GLU A 144 -2.19 22.07 -8.89
N ASP A 145 -1.91 23.02 -9.73
CA ASP A 145 -0.75 23.07 -10.64
C ASP A 145 0.57 23.51 -9.96
N ASP A 146 0.51 23.90 -8.69
CA ASP A 146 1.69 24.18 -7.89
C ASP A 146 2.49 22.88 -7.66
N GLU A 147 3.78 22.85 -8.03
CA GLU A 147 4.68 21.73 -7.78
C GLU A 147 4.74 21.27 -6.31
N LEU A 148 4.43 22.17 -5.41
CA LEU A 148 4.38 21.93 -3.97
C LEU A 148 2.98 21.54 -3.46
N PHE A 149 1.97 21.48 -4.34
CA PHE A 149 0.58 21.22 -3.96
C PHE A 149 0.41 20.01 -3.04
N THR A 150 0.92 18.86 -3.46
CA THR A 150 0.86 17.62 -2.68
C THR A 150 1.48 17.77 -1.29
N LYS A 151 2.61 18.47 -1.21
CA LYS A 151 3.30 18.71 0.06
C LYS A 151 2.55 19.68 0.96
N LYS A 152 1.92 20.72 0.38
CA LYS A 152 1.06 21.65 1.09
C LYS A 152 -0.21 20.96 1.56
N ALA A 153 -0.88 20.19 0.70
CA ALA A 153 -2.08 19.44 1.02
C ALA A 153 -1.86 18.48 2.20
N TYR A 154 -0.72 17.75 2.21
CA TYR A 154 -0.36 16.87 3.32
C TYR A 154 -0.18 17.60 4.66
N LYS A 155 0.17 18.89 4.62
CA LYS A 155 0.38 19.73 5.81
C LYS A 155 -0.82 20.62 6.13
N SER A 156 -1.86 20.62 5.30
CA SER A 156 -3.05 21.44 5.47
C SER A 156 -3.79 21.14 6.78
N ASP A 157 -4.49 22.10 7.30
CA ASP A 157 -5.30 21.89 8.49
C ASP A 157 -6.52 21.02 8.19
N ILE A 158 -7.03 21.06 6.97
CA ILE A 158 -8.10 20.17 6.50
C ILE A 158 -7.65 18.70 6.59
N TYR A 159 -6.45 18.38 6.10
CA TYR A 159 -5.92 17.02 6.21
C TYR A 159 -5.64 16.61 7.66
N LYS A 160 -5.07 17.50 8.45
CA LYS A 160 -4.84 17.25 9.88
C LYS A 160 -6.15 16.97 10.63
N ASN A 161 -7.21 17.70 10.33
CA ASN A 161 -8.52 17.47 10.92
C ASN A 161 -9.11 16.11 10.55
N PHE A 162 -8.98 15.70 9.27
CA PHE A 162 -9.35 14.36 8.83
C PHE A 162 -8.56 13.28 9.60
N ILE A 163 -7.25 13.44 9.75
CA ILE A 163 -6.42 12.51 10.52
C ILE A 163 -6.85 12.45 11.99
N THR A 164 -7.01 13.61 12.61
CA THR A 164 -7.36 13.70 14.05
C THR A 164 -8.69 13.06 14.36
N SER A 165 -9.68 13.23 13.49
CA SER A 165 -11.02 12.69 13.70
C SER A 165 -11.14 11.20 13.38
N LYS A 166 -10.51 10.74 12.30
CA LYS A 166 -10.80 9.40 11.76
C LYS A 166 -9.69 8.36 11.98
N ILE A 167 -8.45 8.78 12.20
CA ILE A 167 -7.29 7.89 12.21
C ILE A 167 -6.54 7.92 13.54
N ALA A 168 -6.26 9.12 14.06
CA ALA A 168 -5.46 9.29 15.27
C ALA A 168 -5.98 8.51 16.49
N PRO A 169 -7.29 8.32 16.71
CA PRO A 169 -7.77 7.50 17.81
C PRO A 169 -7.20 6.07 17.81
N GLY A 170 -6.95 5.50 16.61
CA GLY A 170 -6.37 4.16 16.45
C GLY A 170 -4.84 4.08 16.59
N GLU A 171 -4.13 5.20 16.62
CA GLU A 171 -2.66 5.19 16.54
C GLU A 171 -1.93 5.07 17.88
N LYS A 172 -2.61 5.30 19.02
CA LYS A 172 -1.99 5.43 20.33
C LYS A 172 -1.15 4.19 20.72
N ALA A 173 -1.68 2.98 20.55
CA ALA A 173 -0.94 1.76 20.90
C ALA A 173 0.32 1.60 20.06
N SER A 174 0.23 1.76 18.74
CA SER A 174 1.38 1.63 17.84
C SER A 174 2.44 2.71 18.08
N SER A 175 2.04 3.92 18.46
CA SER A 175 2.98 4.99 18.81
C SER A 175 3.74 4.74 20.12
N SER A 176 3.16 3.96 21.03
CA SER A 176 3.75 3.67 22.34
C SER A 176 4.53 2.36 22.37
N ILE A 177 4.09 1.35 21.62
CA ILE A 177 4.62 -0.02 21.69
C ILE A 177 5.49 -0.34 20.45
N GLY A 178 5.19 0.28 19.30
CA GLY A 178 5.82 -0.03 18.02
C GLY A 178 5.12 -1.13 17.25
N ASN A 179 5.88 -1.85 16.42
CA ASN A 179 5.32 -2.90 15.56
C ASN A 179 4.85 -4.12 16.37
N MET A 180 3.58 -4.43 16.24
CA MET A 180 2.94 -5.59 16.88
C MET A 180 2.52 -6.67 15.87
N TYR A 181 3.04 -6.62 14.65
CA TYR A 181 2.73 -7.54 13.55
C TYR A 181 1.21 -7.75 13.38
N SER A 182 0.75 -8.99 13.32
CA SER A 182 -0.67 -9.33 13.13
C SER A 182 -1.59 -8.77 14.24
N ALA A 183 -1.06 -8.50 15.43
CA ALA A 183 -1.84 -7.88 16.52
C ALA A 183 -2.07 -6.38 16.31
N SER A 184 -1.33 -5.72 15.41
CA SER A 184 -1.35 -4.27 15.24
C SER A 184 -2.75 -3.73 14.89
N VAL A 185 -3.49 -4.38 14.00
CA VAL A 185 -4.85 -3.95 13.64
C VAL A 185 -5.82 -4.04 14.82
N PHE A 186 -5.73 -5.09 15.63
CA PHE A 186 -6.57 -5.24 16.82
C PHE A 186 -6.19 -4.24 17.90
N MET A 187 -4.92 -3.97 18.09
CA MET A 187 -4.45 -2.95 19.03
C MET A 187 -4.84 -1.54 18.59
N SER A 188 -4.87 -1.28 17.28
CA SER A 188 -5.39 -0.02 16.75
C SER A 188 -6.91 0.11 17.01
N LEU A 189 -7.66 -0.97 16.82
CA LEU A 189 -9.08 -1.01 17.17
C LEU A 189 -9.30 -0.75 18.66
N LEU A 190 -8.57 -1.43 19.53
CA LEU A 190 -8.65 -1.23 20.98
C LEU A 190 -8.26 0.20 21.39
N SER A 191 -7.26 0.79 20.74
CA SER A 191 -6.88 2.19 20.98
C SER A 191 -8.02 3.14 20.66
N MET A 192 -8.72 2.93 19.55
CA MET A 192 -9.87 3.73 19.15
C MET A 192 -11.02 3.56 20.14
N LEU A 193 -11.35 2.33 20.54
CA LEU A 193 -12.38 2.06 21.54
C LEU A 193 -12.07 2.73 22.89
N ASN A 194 -10.81 2.62 23.33
CA ASN A 194 -10.38 3.27 24.58
C ASN A 194 -10.41 4.80 24.49
N TYR A 195 -10.05 5.37 23.33
CA TYR A 195 -10.19 6.81 23.10
C TYR A 195 -11.62 7.29 23.32
N HIS A 196 -12.62 6.58 22.79
CA HIS A 196 -14.02 6.91 22.98
C HIS A 196 -14.48 6.73 24.42
N PHE A 197 -14.03 5.66 25.08
CA PHE A 197 -14.32 5.43 26.49
C PHE A 197 -13.75 6.54 27.37
N ASP A 198 -12.50 6.94 27.19
CA ASP A 198 -11.83 7.98 27.96
C ASP A 198 -12.46 9.38 27.75
N ASN A 199 -13.14 9.60 26.63
CA ASN A 199 -13.76 10.88 26.29
C ASN A 199 -15.30 10.88 26.42
N ASP A 200 -15.89 9.85 27.01
CA ASP A 200 -17.34 9.68 27.16
C ASP A 200 -18.14 9.86 25.85
N THR A 201 -17.54 9.42 24.73
CA THR A 201 -18.17 9.50 23.41
C THR A 201 -18.83 8.18 23.04
N GLU A 202 -20.11 8.23 22.64
CA GLU A 202 -20.83 7.02 22.22
C GLU A 202 -20.36 6.53 20.84
N ILE A 203 -20.08 5.21 20.75
CA ILE A 203 -19.77 4.52 19.49
C ILE A 203 -21.04 3.92 18.86
N ARG A 204 -22.20 4.11 19.48
CA ARG A 204 -23.48 3.53 19.03
C ARG A 204 -23.87 4.11 17.66
N ASN A 205 -24.17 3.23 16.70
CA ASN A 205 -24.64 3.56 15.35
C ASN A 205 -23.63 4.31 14.48
N GLN A 206 -22.34 4.11 14.72
CA GLN A 206 -21.27 4.61 13.85
C GLN A 206 -20.82 3.54 12.86
#